data_dc690a2567336e5335b2c51e2287663d
#
_entry.id   dc690a2567336e5335b2c51e2287663d
#
_cell.length_a   1.000
_cell.length_b   1.000
_cell.length_c   1.000
_cell.angle_alpha   90.00
_cell.angle_beta   90.00
_cell.angle_gamma   90.00
#
_symmetry.space_group_name_H-M   'P 1'
#
loop_
_entity.id
_entity.type
_entity.pdbx_description
1 polymer ?
#
loop_
_entity_poly.entity_id
_entity_poly.type
_entity_poly.pdbx_seq_one_letter_code
_entity_poly.pdbx_strand_id
1 'polypeptide(L)'
;CHCAYTVGSAVHYLTKTMDYLHQNGKPCPAKWMDAAQKVLHTVMDLQRADGAFGYTYSTQERKVLDWSGFAGCWFAPALVYLYRLTGEERCLHSAEKALDYYHTFVKDLNCYGTPMDTWKAVDEEGNLAFMRGSRLLYEQTGKAEFLQYMKDSAGYEFLWRYGYKTYPEHTPLNQGWSAC
;
A
#
# COMPACT_ATOMS: atom_id res chain seq x y z
N CYS A 1 -7.18 -16.22 -8.95
CA CYS A 1 -7.44 -15.02 -8.14
C CYS A 1 -6.11 -14.41 -7.68
N HIS A 2 -6.06 -13.10 -7.61
CA HIS A 2 -4.89 -12.36 -7.14
C HIS A 2 -5.30 -11.44 -5.99
N CYS A 3 -4.57 -11.54 -4.87
CA CYS A 3 -4.76 -10.64 -3.73
C CYS A 3 -4.06 -9.31 -4.00
N ALA A 4 -4.72 -8.22 -3.64
CA ALA A 4 -4.18 -6.87 -3.78
C ALA A 4 -2.90 -6.66 -2.97
N TYR A 5 -2.74 -7.31 -1.83
CA TYR A 5 -1.49 -7.26 -1.06
C TYR A 5 -0.30 -7.70 -1.91
N THR A 6 -0.36 -8.90 -2.50
CA THR A 6 0.76 -9.45 -3.29
C THR A 6 1.02 -8.64 -4.55
N VAL A 7 -0.04 -8.32 -5.31
CA VAL A 7 0.11 -7.58 -6.57
C VAL A 7 0.48 -6.13 -6.31
N GLY A 8 -0.18 -5.48 -5.33
CA GLY A 8 0.04 -4.08 -5.01
C GLY A 8 1.44 -3.83 -4.45
N SER A 9 1.92 -4.67 -3.51
CA SER A 9 3.28 -4.55 -2.99
C SER A 9 4.32 -4.80 -4.08
N ALA A 10 4.13 -5.82 -4.93
CA ALA A 10 5.04 -6.10 -6.04
C ALA A 10 5.13 -4.92 -7.02
N VAL A 11 3.99 -4.36 -7.47
CA VAL A 11 3.99 -3.23 -8.40
C VAL A 11 4.49 -1.94 -7.74
N HIS A 12 4.25 -1.77 -6.43
CA HIS A 12 4.83 -0.66 -5.67
C HIS A 12 6.36 -0.69 -5.69
N TYR A 13 6.98 -1.82 -5.36
CA TYR A 13 8.44 -1.93 -5.37
C TYR A 13 9.01 -1.87 -6.79
N LEU A 14 8.30 -2.37 -7.78
CA LEU A 14 8.68 -2.25 -9.19
C LEU A 14 8.73 -0.76 -9.60
N THR A 15 7.63 -0.02 -9.41
CA THR A 15 7.55 1.40 -9.78
C THR A 15 8.51 2.28 -8.97
N LYS A 16 8.69 2.00 -7.69
CA LYS A 16 9.71 2.65 -6.85
C LYS A 16 11.13 2.43 -7.39
N THR A 17 11.45 1.21 -7.82
CA THR A 17 12.76 0.90 -8.40
C THR A 17 12.97 1.63 -9.73
N MET A 18 11.93 1.68 -10.56
CA MET A 18 11.97 2.40 -11.84
C MET A 18 12.17 3.90 -11.63
N ASP A 19 11.46 4.50 -10.68
CA ASP A 19 11.62 5.91 -10.31
C ASP A 19 13.04 6.21 -9.82
N TYR A 20 13.60 5.34 -8.97
CA TYR A 20 14.98 5.44 -8.52
C TYR A 20 15.99 5.37 -9.69
N LEU A 21 15.80 4.42 -10.61
CA LEU A 21 16.67 4.30 -11.79
C LEU A 21 16.58 5.56 -12.67
N HIS A 22 15.37 6.04 -12.90
CA HIS A 22 15.12 7.26 -13.68
C HIS A 22 15.81 8.49 -13.05
N GLN A 23 15.65 8.71 -11.75
CA GLN A 23 16.28 9.82 -11.03
C GLN A 23 17.81 9.77 -11.06
N ASN A 24 18.41 8.58 -11.20
CA ASN A 24 19.85 8.37 -11.27
C ASN A 24 20.37 8.21 -12.71
N GLY A 25 19.58 8.51 -13.73
CA GLY A 25 19.98 8.40 -15.14
C GLY A 25 20.36 6.96 -15.57
N LYS A 26 19.79 5.96 -14.88
CA LYS A 26 20.06 4.55 -15.18
C LYS A 26 18.97 4.00 -16.13
N PRO A 27 19.36 3.12 -17.08
CA PRO A 27 18.39 2.50 -17.97
C PRO A 27 17.42 1.59 -17.21
N CYS A 28 16.15 1.61 -17.63
CA CYS A 28 15.12 0.73 -17.12
C CYS A 28 14.59 -0.17 -18.26
N PRO A 29 14.43 -1.49 -18.05
CA PRO A 29 13.85 -2.35 -19.08
C PRO A 29 12.42 -1.95 -19.44
N ALA A 30 12.11 -1.74 -20.72
CA ALA A 30 10.79 -1.32 -21.20
C ALA A 30 9.66 -2.26 -20.70
N LYS A 31 9.92 -3.57 -20.65
CA LYS A 31 8.97 -4.56 -20.13
C LYS A 31 8.49 -4.31 -18.69
N TRP A 32 9.28 -3.60 -17.88
CA TRP A 32 8.88 -3.26 -16.51
C TRP A 32 7.81 -2.17 -16.51
N MET A 33 7.97 -1.15 -17.38
CA MET A 33 6.97 -0.11 -17.57
C MET A 33 5.66 -0.70 -18.09
N ASP A 34 5.72 -1.53 -19.13
CA ASP A 34 4.56 -2.21 -19.70
C ASP A 34 3.80 -3.04 -18.64
N ALA A 35 4.55 -3.77 -17.80
CA ALA A 35 3.95 -4.58 -16.73
C ALA A 35 3.28 -3.71 -15.66
N ALA A 36 3.97 -2.66 -15.20
CA ALA A 36 3.42 -1.74 -14.20
C ALA A 36 2.17 -1.02 -14.70
N GLN A 37 2.21 -0.49 -15.94
CA GLN A 37 1.05 0.18 -16.55
C GLN A 37 -0.13 -0.76 -16.70
N LYS A 38 0.07 -1.99 -17.20
CA LYS A 38 -1.03 -2.97 -17.35
C LYS A 38 -1.73 -3.26 -16.01
N VAL A 39 -0.97 -3.44 -14.94
CA VAL A 39 -1.54 -3.68 -13.62
C VAL A 39 -2.27 -2.44 -13.12
N LEU A 40 -1.61 -1.28 -13.11
CA LEU A 40 -2.14 -0.07 -12.50
C LEU A 40 -3.31 0.52 -13.29
N HIS A 41 -3.29 0.48 -14.63
CA HIS A 41 -4.44 0.86 -15.44
C HIS A 41 -5.64 -0.06 -15.16
N THR A 42 -5.42 -1.38 -15.08
CA THR A 42 -6.51 -2.31 -14.77
C THR A 42 -7.14 -2.02 -13.40
N VAL A 43 -6.36 -1.77 -12.37
CA VAL A 43 -6.93 -1.48 -11.05
C VAL A 43 -7.60 -0.10 -10.98
N MET A 44 -7.10 0.89 -11.72
CA MET A 44 -7.77 2.19 -11.87
C MET A 44 -9.11 2.08 -12.61
N ASP A 45 -9.18 1.24 -13.67
CA ASP A 45 -10.43 0.99 -14.41
C ASP A 45 -11.49 0.31 -13.53
N LEU A 46 -11.04 -0.47 -12.54
CA LEU A 46 -11.89 -1.19 -11.60
C LEU A 46 -12.06 -0.44 -10.27
N GLN A 47 -11.48 0.73 -10.09
CA GLN A 47 -11.60 1.49 -8.86
C GLN A 47 -13.05 1.92 -8.63
N ARG A 48 -13.56 1.68 -7.43
CA ARG A 48 -14.90 2.08 -7.03
C ARG A 48 -15.01 3.61 -6.89
N ALA A 49 -16.21 4.15 -7.03
CA ALA A 49 -16.44 5.59 -7.03
C ALA A 49 -16.01 6.29 -5.72
N ASP A 50 -16.07 5.58 -4.59
CA ASP A 50 -15.61 6.04 -3.28
C ASP A 50 -14.10 5.96 -3.06
N GLY A 51 -13.36 5.50 -4.06
CA GLY A 51 -11.89 5.39 -4.01
C GLY A 51 -11.36 4.01 -3.64
N ALA A 52 -12.19 3.06 -3.23
CA ALA A 52 -11.74 1.72 -2.87
C ALA A 52 -11.10 0.99 -4.05
N PHE A 53 -10.00 0.32 -3.79
CA PHE A 53 -9.49 -0.76 -4.64
C PHE A 53 -9.98 -2.12 -4.13
N GLY A 54 -10.07 -3.09 -5.04
CA GLY A 54 -10.46 -4.45 -4.66
C GLY A 54 -9.44 -5.10 -3.73
N TYR A 55 -9.94 -6.02 -2.91
CA TYR A 55 -9.11 -6.90 -2.10
C TYR A 55 -8.62 -8.12 -2.90
N THR A 56 -9.51 -8.71 -3.70
CA THR A 56 -9.20 -9.86 -4.57
C THR A 56 -9.72 -9.61 -5.98
N TYR A 57 -8.92 -9.99 -6.97
CA TYR A 57 -9.22 -9.81 -8.40
C TYR A 57 -9.26 -11.14 -9.15
N SER A 58 -10.18 -11.25 -10.11
CA SER A 58 -10.15 -12.25 -11.19
C SER A 58 -9.49 -11.65 -12.42
N THR A 59 -8.36 -12.22 -12.85
CA THR A 59 -7.69 -11.81 -14.10
C THR A 59 -8.42 -12.33 -15.32
N GLN A 60 -9.07 -13.50 -15.22
CA GLN A 60 -9.85 -14.08 -16.32
C GLN A 60 -11.10 -13.25 -16.64
N GLU A 61 -11.83 -12.84 -15.59
CA GLU A 61 -13.08 -12.09 -15.73
C GLU A 61 -12.89 -10.57 -15.68
N ARG A 62 -11.65 -10.11 -15.41
CA ARG A 62 -11.28 -8.67 -15.26
C ARG A 62 -12.24 -7.93 -14.31
N LYS A 63 -12.49 -8.52 -13.15
CA LYS A 63 -13.38 -7.94 -12.12
C LYS A 63 -12.81 -8.12 -10.72
N VAL A 64 -13.32 -7.30 -9.80
CA VAL A 64 -13.10 -7.48 -8.37
C VAL A 64 -14.04 -8.56 -7.85
N LEU A 65 -13.49 -9.53 -7.11
CA LEU A 65 -14.23 -10.62 -6.48
C LEU A 65 -14.57 -10.29 -5.02
N ASP A 66 -13.74 -9.51 -4.36
CA ASP A 66 -13.92 -9.13 -2.96
C ASP A 66 -13.42 -7.69 -2.77
N TRP A 67 -14.22 -6.87 -2.12
CA TRP A 67 -13.93 -5.46 -1.83
C TRP A 67 -13.52 -5.23 -0.38
N SER A 68 -13.63 -6.23 0.47
CA SER A 68 -13.52 -6.11 1.91
C SER A 68 -12.08 -6.26 2.37
N GLY A 69 -11.46 -5.18 2.77
CA GLY A 69 -10.11 -5.18 3.33
C GLY A 69 -9.24 -4.01 2.89
N PHE A 70 -8.13 -3.83 3.59
CA PHE A 70 -7.21 -2.70 3.44
C PHE A 70 -6.13 -2.93 2.37
N ALA A 71 -5.92 -4.18 1.91
CA ALA A 71 -4.80 -4.55 1.04
C ALA A 71 -4.72 -3.74 -0.28
N GLY A 72 -5.85 -3.25 -0.80
CA GLY A 72 -5.88 -2.39 -1.98
C GLY A 72 -5.10 -1.08 -1.82
N CYS A 73 -4.84 -0.64 -0.59
CA CYS A 73 -4.05 0.55 -0.30
C CYS A 73 -2.63 0.49 -0.90
N TRP A 74 -2.06 -0.69 -1.12
CA TRP A 74 -0.75 -0.86 -1.75
C TRP A 74 -0.66 -0.29 -3.17
N PHE A 75 -1.78 -0.11 -3.87
CA PHE A 75 -1.78 0.51 -5.19
C PHE A 75 -1.55 2.02 -5.14
N ALA A 76 -1.94 2.71 -4.05
CA ALA A 76 -1.83 4.16 -3.96
C ALA A 76 -0.37 4.66 -4.11
N PRO A 77 0.62 4.19 -3.33
CA PRO A 77 2.01 4.62 -3.52
C PRO A 77 2.60 4.20 -4.88
N ALA A 78 2.15 3.07 -5.46
CA ALA A 78 2.57 2.65 -6.80
C ALA A 78 2.10 3.62 -7.89
N LEU A 79 0.87 4.11 -7.78
CA LEU A 79 0.29 5.08 -8.69
C LEU A 79 1.02 6.43 -8.65
N VAL A 80 1.44 6.90 -7.48
CA VAL A 80 2.23 8.14 -7.39
C VAL A 80 3.59 7.98 -8.09
N TYR A 81 4.26 6.83 -7.93
CA TYR A 81 5.48 6.57 -8.68
C TYR A 81 5.24 6.48 -10.20
N LEU A 82 4.13 5.86 -10.63
CA LEU A 82 3.78 5.82 -12.05
C LEU A 82 3.53 7.23 -12.60
N TYR A 83 2.84 8.08 -11.84
CA TYR A 83 2.67 9.50 -12.19
C TYR A 83 4.02 10.20 -12.39
N ARG A 84 4.97 10.02 -11.47
CA ARG A 84 6.32 10.62 -11.59
C ARG A 84 7.06 10.18 -12.86
N LEU A 85 6.83 8.94 -13.28
CA LEU A 85 7.47 8.37 -14.46
C LEU A 85 6.80 8.75 -15.79
N THR A 86 5.49 9.02 -15.78
CA THR A 86 4.70 9.18 -17.00
C THR A 86 4.01 10.53 -17.15
N GLY A 87 3.80 11.26 -16.05
CA GLY A 87 2.99 12.47 -16.02
C GLY A 87 1.47 12.22 -16.14
N GLU A 88 1.00 10.96 -16.01
CA GLU A 88 -0.42 10.63 -16.16
C GLU A 88 -1.21 11.06 -14.91
N GLU A 89 -1.92 12.20 -14.99
CA GLU A 89 -2.70 12.80 -13.90
C GLU A 89 -3.75 11.85 -13.30
N ARG A 90 -4.29 10.93 -14.09
CA ARG A 90 -5.24 9.94 -13.62
C ARG A 90 -4.66 9.09 -12.47
N CYS A 91 -3.37 8.79 -12.52
CA CYS A 91 -2.69 8.05 -11.45
C CYS A 91 -2.73 8.81 -10.12
N LEU A 92 -2.46 10.11 -10.17
CA LEU A 92 -2.48 10.97 -8.99
C LEU A 92 -3.88 11.06 -8.38
N HIS A 93 -4.90 11.37 -9.21
CA HIS A 93 -6.28 11.43 -8.76
C HIS A 93 -6.80 10.10 -8.18
N SER A 94 -6.41 8.97 -8.79
CA SER A 94 -6.78 7.65 -8.29
C SER A 94 -6.15 7.36 -6.93
N ALA A 95 -4.88 7.74 -6.75
CA ALA A 95 -4.17 7.59 -5.48
C ALA A 95 -4.78 8.47 -4.38
N GLU A 96 -5.14 9.73 -4.69
CA GLU A 96 -5.82 10.65 -3.76
C GLU A 96 -7.12 10.04 -3.25
N LYS A 97 -8.02 9.66 -4.17
CA LYS A 97 -9.29 9.00 -3.81
C LYS A 97 -9.11 7.75 -2.96
N ALA A 98 -8.09 6.95 -3.28
CA ALA A 98 -7.81 5.75 -2.51
C ALA A 98 -7.41 6.09 -1.08
N LEU A 99 -6.54 7.08 -0.87
CA LEU A 99 -6.13 7.45 0.48
C LEU A 99 -7.29 8.08 1.28
N ASP A 100 -8.18 8.84 0.66
CA ASP A 100 -9.39 9.33 1.32
C ASP A 100 -10.26 8.18 1.83
N TYR A 101 -10.45 7.15 1.02
CA TYR A 101 -11.18 5.95 1.41
C TYR A 101 -10.49 5.19 2.54
N TYR A 102 -9.20 4.88 2.39
CA TYR A 102 -8.46 4.09 3.37
C TYR A 102 -8.16 4.84 4.67
N HIS A 103 -8.18 6.18 4.66
CA HIS A 103 -8.04 6.97 5.88
C HIS A 103 -9.14 6.68 6.91
N THR A 104 -10.34 6.34 6.47
CA THR A 104 -11.43 5.94 7.38
C THR A 104 -11.04 4.75 8.25
N PHE A 105 -10.36 3.76 7.69
CA PHE A 105 -9.88 2.58 8.41
C PHE A 105 -8.77 2.93 9.42
N VAL A 106 -7.87 3.84 9.05
CA VAL A 106 -6.80 4.30 9.96
C VAL A 106 -7.39 5.04 11.15
N LYS A 107 -8.37 5.92 10.92
CA LYS A 107 -9.07 6.65 11.98
C LYS A 107 -9.83 5.71 12.92
N ASP A 108 -10.43 4.67 12.38
CA ASP A 108 -11.19 3.67 13.16
C ASP A 108 -10.27 2.62 13.82
N LEU A 109 -8.95 2.77 13.69
CA LEU A 109 -7.95 1.82 14.18
C LEU A 109 -8.19 0.38 13.69
N ASN A 110 -8.65 0.24 12.45
CA ASN A 110 -9.14 -1.03 11.90
C ASN A 110 -8.59 -1.32 10.48
N CYS A 111 -7.27 -1.30 10.31
CA CYS A 111 -6.63 -1.66 9.06
C CYS A 111 -6.60 -3.19 8.88
N TYR A 112 -7.75 -3.78 8.60
CA TYR A 112 -7.90 -5.24 8.49
C TYR A 112 -7.67 -5.74 7.05
N GLY A 113 -7.28 -7.01 6.92
CA GLY A 113 -7.17 -7.67 5.62
C GLY A 113 -5.88 -7.34 4.89
N THR A 114 -4.77 -7.20 5.60
CA THR A 114 -3.43 -7.04 5.01
C THR A 114 -2.50 -8.22 5.20
N PRO A 115 -2.48 -8.91 6.35
CA PRO A 115 -1.60 -10.05 6.50
C PRO A 115 -2.06 -11.24 5.62
N MET A 116 -1.10 -11.98 5.09
CA MET A 116 -1.34 -13.14 4.23
C MET A 116 -1.57 -14.42 5.04
N ASP A 117 -1.09 -14.47 6.25
CA ASP A 117 -1.08 -15.63 7.14
C ASP A 117 -2.33 -15.74 8.02
N THR A 118 -3.04 -14.63 8.21
CA THR A 118 -4.26 -14.58 9.02
C THR A 118 -5.40 -13.94 8.24
N TRP A 119 -6.50 -14.68 8.11
CA TRP A 119 -7.63 -14.23 7.29
C TRP A 119 -8.21 -12.91 7.79
N LYS A 120 -7.92 -11.85 7.03
CA LYS A 120 -8.46 -10.50 7.27
C LYS A 120 -8.34 -9.98 8.70
N ALA A 121 -7.28 -10.37 9.41
CA ALA A 121 -6.99 -9.78 10.70
C ALA A 121 -6.63 -8.30 10.58
N VAL A 122 -6.77 -7.56 11.66
CA VAL A 122 -6.24 -6.20 11.80
C VAL A 122 -4.74 -6.30 11.95
N ASP A 123 -4.00 -5.44 11.22
CA ASP A 123 -2.55 -5.49 11.15
C ASP A 123 -1.95 -4.11 10.86
N GLU A 124 -0.63 -3.98 11.03
CA GLU A 124 0.14 -2.79 10.72
C GLU A 124 0.54 -2.66 9.25
N GLU A 125 0.72 -3.77 8.52
CA GLU A 125 1.32 -3.78 7.18
C GLU A 125 0.57 -2.92 6.17
N GLY A 126 -0.75 -2.89 6.23
CA GLY A 126 -1.56 -2.01 5.39
C GLY A 126 -1.32 -0.55 5.71
N ASN A 127 -1.17 -0.23 6.99
CA ASN A 127 -0.89 1.13 7.44
C ASN A 127 0.47 1.63 6.90
N LEU A 128 1.47 0.77 6.75
CA LEU A 128 2.73 1.14 6.12
C LEU A 128 2.56 1.56 4.65
N ALA A 129 1.66 0.89 3.91
CA ALA A 129 1.34 1.29 2.54
C ALA A 129 0.64 2.65 2.50
N PHE A 130 -0.31 2.87 3.42
CA PHE A 130 -1.03 4.12 3.56
C PHE A 130 -0.08 5.29 3.91
N MET A 131 0.80 5.10 4.87
CA MET A 131 1.80 6.11 5.27
C MET A 131 2.72 6.48 4.09
N ARG A 132 3.18 5.49 3.33
CA ARG A 132 3.99 5.71 2.12
C ARG A 132 3.23 6.49 1.05
N GLY A 133 1.98 6.13 0.79
CA GLY A 133 1.11 6.84 -0.15
C GLY A 133 0.88 8.28 0.28
N SER A 134 0.54 8.50 1.55
CA SER A 134 0.33 9.84 2.11
C SER A 134 1.57 10.72 2.00
N ARG A 135 2.75 10.18 2.32
CA ARG A 135 4.02 10.90 2.15
C ARG A 135 4.26 11.29 0.70
N LEU A 136 4.11 10.34 -0.23
CA LEU A 136 4.35 10.58 -1.65
C LEU A 136 3.37 11.61 -2.24
N LEU A 137 2.09 11.54 -1.85
CA LEU A 137 1.10 12.54 -2.27
C LEU A 137 1.39 13.91 -1.68
N TYR A 138 1.79 13.99 -0.40
CA TYR A 138 2.21 15.27 0.19
C TYR A 138 3.41 15.86 -0.55
N GLU A 139 4.44 15.07 -0.82
CA GLU A 139 5.63 15.50 -1.58
C GLU A 139 5.28 15.98 -2.99
N GLN A 140 4.28 15.36 -3.62
CA GLN A 140 3.89 15.65 -4.99
C GLN A 140 2.92 16.84 -5.12
N THR A 141 2.01 17.01 -4.15
CA THR A 141 0.89 17.96 -4.25
C THR A 141 1.00 19.14 -3.28
N GLY A 142 1.75 19.00 -2.19
CA GLY A 142 1.80 19.96 -1.10
C GLY A 142 0.51 20.06 -0.26
N LYS A 143 -0.51 19.23 -0.52
CA LYS A 143 -1.80 19.29 0.17
C LYS A 143 -1.65 18.88 1.64
N ALA A 144 -2.03 19.76 2.57
CA ALA A 144 -1.87 19.56 4.00
C ALA A 144 -2.64 18.36 4.56
N GLU A 145 -3.70 17.92 3.88
CA GLU A 145 -4.48 16.75 4.26
C GLU A 145 -3.62 15.48 4.29
N PHE A 146 -2.72 15.27 3.32
CA PHE A 146 -1.84 14.10 3.31
C PHE A 146 -0.80 14.11 4.42
N LEU A 147 -0.40 15.30 4.88
CA LEU A 147 0.42 15.40 6.08
C LEU A 147 -0.37 15.00 7.34
N GLN A 148 -1.66 15.34 7.40
CA GLN A 148 -2.52 14.88 8.49
C GLN A 148 -2.72 13.37 8.44
N TYR A 149 -2.93 12.79 7.25
CA TYR A 149 -3.02 11.33 7.06
C TYR A 149 -1.76 10.60 7.56
N MET A 150 -0.58 11.17 7.31
CA MET A 150 0.67 10.63 7.86
C MET A 150 0.70 10.66 9.39
N LYS A 151 0.20 11.73 10.02
CA LYS A 151 0.16 11.84 11.49
C LYS A 151 -0.79 10.80 12.10
N ASP A 152 -1.97 10.64 11.52
CA ASP A 152 -2.96 9.66 11.97
C ASP A 152 -2.40 8.24 11.81
N SER A 153 -1.78 7.97 10.67
CA SER A 153 -1.09 6.72 10.37
C SER A 153 0.05 6.43 11.34
N ALA A 154 0.86 7.43 11.70
CA ALA A 154 1.90 7.25 12.70
C ALA A 154 1.32 6.92 14.08
N GLY A 155 0.21 7.56 14.47
CA GLY A 155 -0.52 7.22 15.69
C GLY A 155 -0.96 5.76 15.74
N TYR A 156 -1.53 5.27 14.63
CA TYR A 156 -1.89 3.86 14.49
C TYR A 156 -0.68 2.93 14.59
N GLU A 157 0.41 3.27 13.92
CA GLU A 157 1.64 2.46 13.92
C GLU A 157 2.23 2.30 15.32
N PHE A 158 2.17 3.33 16.17
CA PHE A 158 2.67 3.25 17.54
C PHE A 158 1.89 2.25 18.41
N LEU A 159 0.66 1.88 18.07
CA LEU A 159 -0.09 0.84 18.79
C LEU A 159 0.55 -0.54 18.61
N TRP A 160 1.33 -0.75 17.55
CA TRP A 160 2.00 -2.01 17.22
C TRP A 160 3.46 -2.05 17.67
N ARG A 161 4.00 -0.95 18.23
CA ARG A 161 5.38 -0.86 18.66
C ARG A 161 5.50 -1.20 20.15
N TYR A 162 6.08 -2.35 20.42
CA TYR A 162 6.34 -2.82 21.78
C TYR A 162 7.79 -2.52 22.16
N GLY A 163 7.98 -1.61 23.12
CA GLY A 163 9.31 -1.18 23.59
C GLY A 163 9.84 -1.93 24.79
N TYR A 164 9.41 -3.18 25.04
CA TYR A 164 9.89 -3.96 26.17
C TYR A 164 10.60 -5.24 25.73
N LYS A 165 11.60 -5.60 26.51
CA LYS A 165 12.36 -6.82 26.29
C LYS A 165 11.81 -7.91 27.22
N THR A 166 11.29 -9.00 26.66
CA THR A 166 10.89 -10.18 27.42
C THR A 166 11.82 -11.35 27.13
N TYR A 167 12.14 -12.08 28.18
CA TYR A 167 12.80 -13.39 28.06
C TYR A 167 11.74 -14.44 28.37
N PRO A 168 11.27 -15.24 27.40
CA PRO A 168 10.36 -16.34 27.70
C PRO A 168 11.09 -17.36 28.51
N GLU A 169 10.73 -17.45 29.79
CA GLU A 169 11.39 -18.32 30.76
C GLU A 169 11.08 -19.82 30.55
N HIS A 170 10.10 -20.17 29.74
CA HIS A 170 9.45 -21.48 29.78
C HIS A 170 9.55 -22.37 28.56
N THR A 171 10.25 -21.95 27.51
CA THR A 171 10.44 -22.82 26.36
C THR A 171 11.92 -22.98 25.98
N PRO A 172 12.44 -24.24 26.06
CA PRO A 172 13.83 -24.52 25.68
C PRO A 172 14.18 -24.06 24.25
N LEU A 173 13.19 -23.95 23.39
CA LEU A 173 13.33 -23.49 21.96
C LEU A 173 13.58 -21.99 21.84
N ASN A 174 13.25 -21.20 22.84
CA ASN A 174 13.29 -19.74 22.79
C ASN A 174 14.37 -19.13 23.70
N GLN A 175 15.33 -19.92 24.16
CA GLN A 175 16.46 -19.38 24.93
C GLN A 175 17.25 -18.35 24.08
N GLY A 176 17.33 -17.14 24.59
CA GLY A 176 18.03 -16.03 23.92
C GLY A 176 17.18 -15.19 23.00
N TRP A 177 15.90 -15.48 22.81
CA TRP A 177 15.00 -14.62 22.06
C TRP A 177 14.47 -13.48 22.94
N SER A 178 14.37 -12.30 22.36
CA SER A 178 13.74 -11.13 23.01
C SER A 178 12.67 -10.59 22.08
N ALA A 179 11.54 -10.19 22.63
CA ALA A 179 10.58 -9.36 21.88
C ALA A 179 11.17 -7.94 21.74
N CYS A 180 11.23 -7.45 20.52
CA CYS A 180 11.68 -6.09 20.17
C CYS A 180 10.51 -5.26 19.75
#